data_e096c92bfa359d583c03462f6117368c
#
_entry.id   e096c92bfa359d583c03462f6117368c
#
_cell.length_a   1.000
_cell.length_b   1.000
_cell.length_c   1.000
_cell.angle_alpha   90.00
_cell.angle_beta   90.00
_cell.angle_gamma   90.00
#
_symmetry.space_group_name_H-M   'P 1'
#
loop_
_entity.id
_entity.type
_entity.pdbx_description
1 polymer ?
#
loop_
_entity_poly.entity_id
_entity_poly.type
_entity_poly.pdbx_seq_one_letter_code
_entity_poly.pdbx_strand_id
1 'polypeptide(L)'
;TIDDIVEFRLDGEPIGDLRGRTPYGERAIHGGIYEVRSNVSSVVHNHSQEVIPFAATNTLIRPLLHMSAPMGAHVPIWDIRDKFGDTDLLVTTNDQGHDLAATLGDAKSAIMRGHGCTVTGNNIPDAVQTAIAMKNNAQAIVRALP
;
A
#
# COMPACT_ATOMS: atom_id res chain seq x y z
N THR A 1 -15.63 11.97 -12.17
CA THR A 1 -16.83 11.24 -12.64
C THR A 1 -16.50 9.77 -12.80
N ILE A 2 -17.49 8.93 -13.03
CA ILE A 2 -17.28 7.50 -13.32
C ILE A 2 -16.42 7.29 -14.58
N ASP A 3 -16.49 8.22 -15.52
CA ASP A 3 -15.70 8.21 -16.75
C ASP A 3 -14.19 8.45 -16.51
N ASP A 4 -13.81 8.85 -15.31
CA ASP A 4 -12.42 9.06 -14.92
C ASP A 4 -11.78 7.79 -14.35
N ILE A 5 -12.59 6.74 -14.11
CA ILE A 5 -12.11 5.43 -13.69
C ILE A 5 -11.57 4.71 -14.92
N VAL A 6 -10.35 4.19 -14.78
CA VAL A 6 -9.66 3.43 -15.82
C VAL A 6 -9.54 1.98 -15.36
N GLU A 7 -9.87 1.06 -16.25
CA GLU A 7 -9.75 -0.37 -16.01
C GLU A 7 -8.40 -0.88 -16.49
N PHE A 8 -7.75 -1.70 -15.66
CA PHE A 8 -6.49 -2.35 -15.97
C PHE A 8 -6.60 -3.86 -15.74
N ARG A 9 -5.85 -4.61 -16.52
CA ARG A 9 -5.56 -6.02 -16.21
C ARG A 9 -4.60 -6.09 -15.04
N LEU A 10 -4.47 -7.26 -14.43
CA LEU A 10 -3.59 -7.46 -13.28
C LEU A 10 -2.11 -7.23 -13.64
N ASP A 11 -1.72 -7.50 -14.89
CA ASP A 11 -0.39 -7.19 -15.42
C ASP A 11 -0.13 -5.68 -15.64
N GLY A 12 -1.13 -4.83 -15.33
CA GLY A 12 -1.04 -3.38 -15.44
C GLY A 12 -1.33 -2.84 -16.84
N GLU A 13 -1.68 -3.68 -17.81
CA GLU A 13 -2.08 -3.21 -19.12
C GLU A 13 -3.50 -2.63 -19.08
N PRO A 14 -3.73 -1.46 -19.67
CA PRO A 14 -5.05 -0.85 -19.66
C PRO A 14 -6.05 -1.64 -20.51
N ILE A 15 -7.31 -1.65 -20.10
CA ILE A 15 -8.41 -2.20 -20.87
C ILE A 15 -9.15 -1.03 -21.53
N GLY A 16 -9.17 -1.04 -22.87
CA GLY A 16 -9.83 0.00 -23.66
C GLY A 16 -8.98 1.26 -23.89
N ASP A 17 -9.66 2.31 -24.32
CA ASP A 17 -9.03 3.59 -24.67
C ASP A 17 -8.83 4.47 -23.44
N LEU A 18 -7.59 4.86 -23.19
CA LEU A 18 -7.23 5.79 -22.11
C LEU A 18 -7.65 7.24 -22.36
N ARG A 19 -8.22 7.56 -23.53
CA ARG A 19 -8.64 8.91 -23.92
C ARG A 19 -7.52 9.94 -23.78
N GLY A 20 -6.30 9.55 -24.18
CA GLY A 20 -5.10 10.39 -24.11
C GLY A 20 -4.52 10.57 -22.71
N ARG A 21 -5.00 9.84 -21.71
CA ARG A 21 -4.43 9.86 -20.33
C ARG A 21 -3.21 8.97 -20.24
N THR A 22 -2.25 9.38 -19.42
CA THR A 22 -1.13 8.52 -19.05
C THR A 22 -1.60 7.50 -18.01
N PRO A 23 -1.29 6.21 -18.15
CA PRO A 23 -1.58 5.21 -17.13
C PRO A 23 -0.95 5.58 -15.79
N TYR A 24 -1.62 5.27 -14.69
CA TYR A 24 -1.04 5.40 -13.36
C TYR A 24 0.25 4.56 -13.25
N GLY A 25 1.34 5.20 -12.86
CA GLY A 25 2.67 4.59 -12.88
C GLY A 25 2.80 3.39 -11.95
N GLU A 26 2.23 3.47 -10.75
CA GLU A 26 2.38 2.46 -9.70
C GLU A 26 1.23 1.44 -9.64
N ARG A 27 0.58 1.20 -10.78
CA ARG A 27 -0.47 0.17 -10.89
C ARG A 27 0.01 -1.25 -10.59
N ALA A 28 1.32 -1.48 -10.69
CA ALA A 28 1.94 -2.76 -10.35
C ALA A 28 1.78 -3.13 -8.85
N ILE A 29 1.68 -2.14 -7.95
CA ILE A 29 1.34 -2.37 -6.53
C ILE A 29 0.01 -3.11 -6.42
N HIS A 30 -1.01 -2.60 -7.13
CA HIS A 30 -2.35 -3.16 -7.10
C HIS A 30 -2.41 -4.52 -7.77
N GLY A 31 -1.88 -4.64 -9.00
CA GLY A 31 -1.86 -5.87 -9.76
C GLY A 31 -1.18 -7.01 -9.02
N GLY A 32 0.03 -6.79 -8.52
CA GLY A 32 0.78 -7.80 -7.78
C GLY A 32 0.06 -8.33 -6.54
N ILE A 33 -0.66 -7.46 -5.81
CA ILE A 33 -1.45 -7.89 -4.64
C ILE A 33 -2.67 -8.70 -5.08
N TYR A 34 -3.42 -8.22 -6.09
CA TYR A 34 -4.62 -8.93 -6.56
C TYR A 34 -4.30 -10.30 -7.17
N GLU A 35 -3.15 -10.47 -7.82
CA GLU A 35 -2.74 -11.76 -8.41
C GLU A 35 -2.53 -12.84 -7.35
N VAL A 36 -1.98 -12.48 -6.18
CA VAL A 36 -1.65 -13.46 -5.13
C VAL A 36 -2.70 -13.54 -4.02
N ARG A 37 -3.61 -12.56 -3.92
CA ARG A 37 -4.56 -12.41 -2.83
C ARG A 37 -6.01 -12.42 -3.34
N SER A 38 -6.55 -13.59 -3.65
CA SER A 38 -7.94 -13.73 -4.12
C SER A 38 -9.02 -13.26 -3.11
N ASN A 39 -8.64 -13.11 -1.85
CA ASN A 39 -9.51 -12.60 -0.78
C ASN A 39 -9.50 -11.07 -0.67
N VAL A 40 -8.69 -10.38 -1.47
CA VAL A 40 -8.60 -8.91 -1.48
C VAL A 40 -9.43 -8.36 -2.64
N SER A 41 -10.35 -7.44 -2.35
CA SER A 41 -11.20 -6.79 -3.36
C SER A 41 -10.91 -5.29 -3.52
N SER A 42 -10.01 -4.76 -2.70
CA SER A 42 -9.63 -3.35 -2.76
C SER A 42 -8.22 -3.15 -2.22
N VAL A 43 -7.45 -2.31 -2.89
CA VAL A 43 -6.11 -1.88 -2.48
C VAL A 43 -6.04 -0.36 -2.52
N VAL A 44 -5.54 0.24 -1.44
CA VAL A 44 -5.19 1.66 -1.35
C VAL A 44 -3.69 1.76 -1.21
N HIS A 45 -3.06 2.50 -2.11
CA HIS A 45 -1.69 2.98 -1.93
C HIS A 45 -1.72 4.49 -1.64
N ASN A 46 -0.89 4.93 -0.70
CA ASN A 46 -0.76 6.34 -0.35
C ASN A 46 0.61 6.67 0.25
N HIS A 47 0.98 7.97 0.20
CA HIS A 47 2.23 8.49 0.71
C HIS A 47 2.03 9.22 2.05
N SER A 48 1.43 8.54 3.03
CA SER A 48 1.19 9.11 4.37
C SER A 48 2.49 9.47 5.06
N GLN A 49 2.74 10.77 5.20
CA GLN A 49 3.95 11.28 5.85
C GLN A 49 4.06 10.86 7.32
N GLU A 50 2.94 10.57 7.95
CA GLU A 50 2.89 10.10 9.34
C GLU A 50 3.33 8.65 9.50
N VAL A 51 3.16 7.84 8.44
CA VAL A 51 3.48 6.40 8.44
C VAL A 51 4.92 6.14 8.01
N ILE A 52 5.43 6.90 7.04
CA ILE A 52 6.77 6.71 6.43
C ILE A 52 7.89 6.64 7.48
N PRO A 53 7.94 7.49 8.53
CA PRO A 53 9.03 7.48 9.52
C PRO A 53 9.19 6.15 10.25
N PHE A 54 8.14 5.38 10.42
CA PHE A 54 8.20 4.07 11.09
C PHE A 54 9.09 3.09 10.33
N ALA A 55 9.01 3.07 9.00
CA ALA A 55 9.90 2.25 8.19
C ALA A 55 11.34 2.78 8.18
N ALA A 56 11.53 4.10 8.17
CA ALA A 56 12.86 4.72 8.17
C ALA A 56 13.64 4.40 9.45
N THR A 57 12.95 4.32 10.60
CA THR A 57 13.54 4.07 11.92
C THR A 57 13.45 2.60 12.36
N ASN A 58 12.90 1.71 11.53
CA ASN A 58 12.57 0.33 11.89
C ASN A 58 11.67 0.22 13.14
N THR A 59 10.87 1.26 13.41
CA THR A 59 9.93 1.26 14.52
C THR A 59 8.65 0.51 14.10
N LEU A 60 8.24 -0.45 14.92
CA LEU A 60 7.01 -1.19 14.65
C LEU A 60 5.78 -0.30 14.87
N ILE A 61 4.93 -0.21 13.86
CA ILE A 61 3.61 0.38 14.01
C ILE A 61 2.63 -0.68 14.52
N ARG A 62 1.93 -0.38 15.61
CA ARG A 62 0.92 -1.26 16.21
C ARG A 62 -0.33 -0.44 16.52
N PRO A 63 -1.53 -1.06 16.53
CA PRO A 63 -2.74 -0.36 16.95
C PRO A 63 -2.61 0.18 18.36
N LEU A 64 -2.61 1.51 18.51
CA LEU A 64 -2.71 2.24 19.77
C LEU A 64 -4.17 2.64 20.06
N LEU A 65 -4.87 3.05 18.99
CA LEU A 65 -6.27 3.43 19.06
C LEU A 65 -7.15 2.22 18.70
N HIS A 66 -8.30 2.05 19.39
CA HIS A 66 -9.24 0.97 19.11
C HIS A 66 -9.71 0.96 17.63
N MET A 67 -9.88 2.16 17.03
CA MET A 67 -10.26 2.32 15.62
C MET A 67 -9.19 1.82 14.64
N SER A 68 -7.98 1.62 15.11
CA SER A 68 -6.85 1.19 14.29
C SER A 68 -6.64 -0.32 14.27
N ALA A 69 -7.44 -1.07 15.03
CA ALA A 69 -7.39 -2.53 15.05
C ALA A 69 -7.49 -3.17 13.64
N PRO A 70 -8.31 -2.63 12.69
CA PRO A 70 -8.37 -3.16 11.34
C PRO A 70 -7.05 -3.14 10.55
N MET A 71 -6.09 -2.29 10.89
CA MET A 71 -4.77 -2.29 10.21
C MET A 71 -3.96 -3.57 10.47
N GLY A 72 -4.36 -4.36 11.48
CA GLY A 72 -3.66 -5.58 11.89
C GLY A 72 -2.60 -5.33 12.96
N ALA A 73 -2.27 -6.37 13.72
CA ALA A 73 -1.24 -6.32 14.76
C ALA A 73 0.19 -6.38 14.19
N HIS A 74 0.33 -6.86 12.97
CA HIS A 74 1.60 -6.96 12.25
C HIS A 74 1.50 -6.15 10.96
N VAL A 75 2.37 -5.17 10.81
CA VAL A 75 2.52 -4.35 9.62
C VAL A 75 3.96 -4.51 9.13
N PRO A 76 4.21 -5.36 8.12
CA PRO A 76 5.54 -5.56 7.59
C PRO A 76 6.09 -4.29 6.94
N ILE A 77 7.42 -4.19 6.93
CA ILE A 77 8.14 -3.15 6.20
C ILE A 77 8.77 -3.80 4.98
N TRP A 78 8.50 -3.24 3.82
CA TRP A 78 9.12 -3.61 2.56
C TRP A 78 10.10 -2.54 2.12
N ASP A 79 11.27 -2.96 1.71
CA ASP A 79 12.29 -2.08 1.13
C ASP A 79 12.63 -2.57 -0.28
N ILE A 80 12.25 -1.81 -1.30
CA ILE A 80 12.50 -2.16 -2.69
C ILE A 80 13.98 -2.41 -2.98
N ARG A 81 14.87 -1.75 -2.23
CA ARG A 81 16.32 -1.85 -2.42
C ARG A 81 16.90 -3.20 -2.02
N ASP A 82 16.22 -3.95 -1.16
CA ASP A 82 16.69 -5.26 -0.72
C ASP A 82 16.82 -6.25 -1.88
N LYS A 83 15.99 -6.10 -2.91
CA LYS A 83 15.99 -6.97 -4.09
C LYS A 83 16.38 -6.26 -5.39
N PHE A 84 16.03 -4.99 -5.53
CA PHE A 84 16.19 -4.28 -6.79
C PHE A 84 17.33 -3.24 -6.79
N GLY A 85 18.07 -3.11 -5.66
CA GLY A 85 19.20 -2.18 -5.53
C GLY A 85 18.76 -0.72 -5.52
N ASP A 86 19.64 0.18 -5.94
CA ASP A 86 19.35 1.61 -6.00
C ASP A 86 18.27 1.90 -7.05
N THR A 87 17.14 2.43 -6.59
CA THR A 87 15.99 2.79 -7.42
C THR A 87 15.49 4.18 -7.02
N ASP A 88 14.52 4.70 -7.78
CA ASP A 88 13.78 5.91 -7.43
C ASP A 88 12.65 5.66 -6.41
N LEU A 89 12.59 4.45 -5.84
CA LEU A 89 11.59 3.93 -4.91
C LEU A 89 10.19 3.72 -5.51
N LEU A 90 9.96 4.03 -6.77
CA LEU A 90 8.66 3.80 -7.43
C LEU A 90 8.49 2.32 -7.79
N VAL A 91 7.27 1.83 -7.65
CA VAL A 91 6.89 0.44 -7.99
C VAL A 91 6.23 0.43 -9.37
N THR A 92 7.05 0.26 -10.39
CA THR A 92 6.62 0.41 -11.78
C THR A 92 6.60 -0.89 -12.58
N THR A 93 7.18 -1.97 -12.02
CA THR A 93 7.24 -3.28 -12.68
C THR A 93 6.46 -4.33 -11.91
N ASN A 94 5.98 -5.36 -12.63
CA ASN A 94 5.24 -6.46 -12.01
C ASN A 94 6.11 -7.23 -10.99
N ASP A 95 7.41 -7.41 -11.26
CA ASP A 95 8.32 -8.06 -10.33
C ASP A 95 8.43 -7.31 -8.99
N GLN A 96 8.45 -5.97 -9.03
CA GLN A 96 8.44 -5.14 -7.82
C GLN A 96 7.09 -5.26 -7.09
N GLY A 97 5.97 -5.26 -7.82
CA GLY A 97 4.63 -5.47 -7.26
C GLY A 97 4.47 -6.84 -6.59
N HIS A 98 4.98 -7.90 -7.21
CA HIS A 98 4.98 -9.25 -6.64
C HIS A 98 5.84 -9.36 -5.39
N ASP A 99 7.00 -8.72 -5.37
CA ASP A 99 7.90 -8.72 -4.20
C ASP A 99 7.28 -7.98 -3.01
N LEU A 100 6.64 -6.84 -3.26
CA LEU A 100 5.84 -6.14 -2.27
C LEU A 100 4.69 -7.04 -1.75
N ALA A 101 3.97 -7.69 -2.66
CA ALA A 101 2.87 -8.58 -2.30
C ALA A 101 3.34 -9.79 -1.48
N ALA A 102 4.52 -10.34 -1.78
CA ALA A 102 5.13 -11.40 -1.00
C ALA A 102 5.49 -10.94 0.43
N THR A 103 6.03 -9.72 0.58
CA THR A 103 6.30 -9.13 1.90
C THR A 103 5.02 -8.82 2.67
N LEU A 104 3.99 -8.31 2.00
CA LEU A 104 2.67 -8.08 2.59
C LEU A 104 2.09 -9.39 3.15
N GLY A 105 2.25 -10.50 2.45
CA GLY A 105 1.71 -11.80 2.84
C GLY A 105 0.21 -11.73 3.16
N ASP A 106 -0.20 -12.24 4.32
CA ASP A 106 -1.58 -12.19 4.80
C ASP A 106 -1.90 -10.92 5.60
N ALA A 107 -0.93 -10.01 5.78
CA ALA A 107 -1.15 -8.78 6.51
C ALA A 107 -2.17 -7.87 5.80
N LYS A 108 -2.83 -7.02 6.59
CA LYS A 108 -3.81 -6.05 6.10
C LYS A 108 -3.14 -4.85 5.43
N SER A 109 -1.92 -4.52 5.86
CA SER A 109 -1.16 -3.38 5.37
C SER A 109 0.34 -3.65 5.42
N ALA A 110 1.11 -2.94 4.59
CA ALA A 110 2.56 -2.91 4.60
C ALA A 110 3.06 -1.48 4.45
N ILE A 111 4.19 -1.16 5.08
CA ILE A 111 4.89 0.10 4.89
C ILE A 111 5.98 -0.11 3.84
N MET A 112 6.05 0.80 2.89
CA MET A 112 7.08 0.86 1.86
C MET A 112 8.13 1.88 2.29
N ARG A 113 9.35 1.41 2.56
CA ARG A 113 10.42 2.24 3.14
C ARG A 113 10.73 3.45 2.27
N GLY A 114 10.64 4.63 2.87
CA GLY A 114 10.93 5.90 2.20
C GLY A 114 9.90 6.33 1.16
N HIS A 115 8.78 5.61 1.03
CA HIS A 115 7.80 5.82 -0.03
C HIS A 115 6.39 6.08 0.53
N GLY A 116 5.80 5.12 1.20
CA GLY A 116 4.42 5.21 1.68
C GLY A 116 3.93 3.92 2.31
N CYS A 117 2.68 3.61 2.09
CA CYS A 117 2.10 2.34 2.52
C CYS A 117 1.05 1.82 1.55
N THR A 118 0.79 0.53 1.62
CA THR A 118 -0.33 -0.13 0.94
C THR A 118 -1.24 -0.79 1.96
N VAL A 119 -2.54 -0.75 1.69
CA VAL A 119 -3.59 -1.28 2.56
C VAL A 119 -4.57 -2.08 1.71
N THR A 120 -4.92 -3.27 2.18
CA THR A 120 -5.89 -4.14 1.53
C THR A 120 -7.25 -4.11 2.22
N GLY A 121 -8.32 -4.36 1.47
CA GLY A 121 -9.68 -4.40 1.98
C GLY A 121 -10.58 -5.39 1.24
N ASN A 122 -11.66 -5.78 1.91
CA ASN A 122 -12.73 -6.58 1.32
C ASN A 122 -13.63 -5.76 0.37
N ASN A 123 -13.53 -4.45 0.46
CA ASN A 123 -14.22 -3.46 -0.37
C ASN A 123 -13.52 -2.10 -0.22
N ILE A 124 -13.89 -1.12 -1.07
CA ILE A 124 -13.29 0.22 -1.05
C ILE A 124 -13.44 0.92 0.30
N PRO A 125 -14.62 0.98 0.95
CA PRO A 125 -14.75 1.57 2.29
C PRO A 125 -13.83 0.94 3.32
N ASP A 126 -13.67 -0.38 3.35
CA ASP A 126 -12.79 -1.10 4.28
C ASP A 126 -11.32 -0.67 4.10
N ALA A 127 -10.82 -0.66 2.87
CA ALA A 127 -9.44 -0.26 2.58
C ALA A 127 -9.19 1.23 2.93
N VAL A 128 -10.13 2.12 2.57
CA VAL A 128 -10.02 3.57 2.83
C VAL A 128 -10.05 3.85 4.33
N GLN A 129 -11.00 3.27 5.08
CA GLN A 129 -11.09 3.45 6.52
C GLN A 129 -9.84 2.94 7.24
N THR A 130 -9.32 1.78 6.81
CA THR A 130 -8.09 1.22 7.38
C THR A 130 -6.88 2.12 7.10
N ALA A 131 -6.76 2.70 5.90
CA ALA A 131 -5.69 3.63 5.56
C ALA A 131 -5.74 4.91 6.41
N ILE A 132 -6.93 5.49 6.60
CA ILE A 132 -7.14 6.66 7.46
C ILE A 132 -6.82 6.31 8.92
N ALA A 133 -7.28 5.17 9.41
CA ALA A 133 -7.03 4.71 10.76
C ALA A 133 -5.53 4.49 11.01
N MET A 134 -4.81 3.91 10.06
CA MET A 134 -3.36 3.71 10.12
C MET A 134 -2.61 5.05 10.23
N LYS A 135 -2.97 6.04 9.41
CA LYS A 135 -2.42 7.40 9.50
C LYS A 135 -2.65 8.02 10.87
N ASN A 136 -3.90 8.01 11.37
CA ASN A 136 -4.25 8.60 12.66
C ASN A 136 -3.54 7.88 13.82
N ASN A 137 -3.40 6.58 13.72
CA ASN A 137 -2.66 5.76 14.69
C ASN A 137 -1.17 6.14 14.72
N ALA A 138 -0.55 6.32 13.56
CA ALA A 138 0.84 6.76 13.45
C ALA A 138 1.04 8.11 14.14
N GLN A 139 0.16 9.08 13.90
CA GLN A 139 0.18 10.38 14.61
C GLN A 139 0.05 10.23 16.12
N ALA A 140 -0.85 9.37 16.58
CA ALA A 140 -1.06 9.13 18.00
C ALA A 140 0.17 8.51 18.66
N ILE A 141 0.81 7.54 18.00
CA ILE A 141 2.05 6.93 18.50
C ILE A 141 3.15 7.99 18.66
N VAL A 142 3.39 8.80 17.63
CA VAL A 142 4.44 9.85 17.68
C VAL A 142 4.18 10.84 18.81
N ARG A 143 2.92 11.21 19.04
CA ARG A 143 2.54 12.13 20.14
C ARG A 143 2.63 11.50 21.53
N ALA A 144 2.59 10.17 21.62
CA ALA A 144 2.68 9.43 22.89
C ALA A 144 4.13 9.07 23.26
N LEU A 145 5.08 9.22 22.34
CA LEU A 145 6.50 9.00 22.62
C LEU A 145 7.05 10.17 23.45
N PRO A 146 7.95 9.89 24.44
CA PRO A 146 8.57 10.92 25.26
C PRO A 146 9.51 11.82 24.46
#